data_449a16eb928c595da4f3b58a7bb974f5
#
_entry.id   449a16eb928c595da4f3b58a7bb974f5
#
_cell.length_a   1.000
_cell.length_b   1.000
_cell.length_c   1.000
_cell.angle_alpha   90.00
_cell.angle_beta   90.00
_cell.angle_gamma   90.00
#
_symmetry.space_group_name_H-M   'P 1'
#
loop_
_entity.id
_entity.type
_entity.pdbx_description
1 polymer ?
#
loop_
_entity_poly.entity_id
_entity_poly.type
_entity_poly.pdbx_seq_one_letter_code
_entity_poly.pdbx_strand_id
1 'polypeptide(L)'
;MIENSRLRFIGVTLALCLTGVLATSAQEWQQFRGPGARGVSDNPKLPLTWDLEAQKNIQWKVPTVGRGWSSPVVTGGKIFYTAVANEGETEAAKKGLYFGGDRNRPPTGVHHWNVVCRDLQTGKL
;
A
#
# COMPACT_ATOMS: atom_id res chain seq x y z
N MET A 1 26.99 57.85 -48.60
CA MET A 1 26.52 58.00 -47.23
C MET A 1 25.72 56.75 -46.95
N ILE A 2 26.35 55.78 -46.31
CA ILE A 2 25.79 54.42 -46.10
C ILE A 2 25.46 54.26 -44.60
N GLU A 3 24.19 54.15 -44.30
CA GLU A 3 23.66 54.05 -42.94
C GLU A 3 23.58 52.58 -42.52
N ASN A 4 24.38 52.22 -41.52
CA ASN A 4 24.47 50.87 -40.98
C ASN A 4 23.31 50.60 -40.02
N SER A 5 22.32 49.89 -40.51
CA SER A 5 21.27 49.30 -39.64
C SER A 5 21.83 48.12 -38.87
N ARG A 6 22.05 48.29 -37.56
CA ARG A 6 22.44 47.19 -36.65
C ARG A 6 21.19 46.43 -36.22
N LEU A 7 21.03 45.24 -36.79
CA LEU A 7 20.01 44.28 -36.36
C LEU A 7 20.40 43.71 -34.97
N ARG A 8 19.65 44.07 -33.94
CA ARG A 8 19.81 43.52 -32.61
C ARG A 8 19.02 42.20 -32.54
N PHE A 9 19.71 41.07 -32.57
CA PHE A 9 19.12 39.77 -32.24
C PHE A 9 18.91 39.69 -30.71
N ILE A 10 17.67 39.78 -30.29
CA ILE A 10 17.27 39.49 -28.92
C ILE A 10 17.13 37.96 -28.83
N GLY A 11 18.17 37.34 -28.28
CA GLY A 11 18.13 35.91 -27.94
C GLY A 11 17.17 35.69 -26.78
N VAL A 12 15.99 35.14 -27.04
CA VAL A 12 15.08 34.65 -26.01
C VAL A 12 15.60 33.30 -25.59
N THR A 13 16.32 33.26 -24.48
CA THR A 13 16.71 32.00 -23.83
C THR A 13 15.49 31.43 -23.12
N LEU A 14 14.82 30.48 -23.76
CA LEU A 14 13.73 29.71 -23.15
C LEU A 14 14.34 28.75 -22.12
N ALA A 15 14.37 29.15 -20.86
CA ALA A 15 14.74 28.28 -19.76
C ALA A 15 13.60 27.27 -19.53
N LEU A 16 13.75 26.09 -20.14
CA LEU A 16 12.86 24.96 -19.91
C LEU A 16 13.11 24.42 -18.49
N CYS A 17 12.35 24.92 -17.50
CA CYS A 17 12.33 24.35 -16.15
C CYS A 17 11.72 22.95 -16.22
N LEU A 18 12.56 21.93 -16.39
CA LEU A 18 12.19 20.53 -16.16
C LEU A 18 11.95 20.36 -14.65
N THR A 19 10.75 20.65 -14.19
CA THR A 19 10.30 20.22 -12.86
C THR A 19 10.13 18.71 -12.92
N GLY A 20 11.22 17.99 -12.66
CA GLY A 20 11.17 16.56 -12.45
C GLY A 20 10.29 16.28 -11.23
N VAL A 21 9.07 15.81 -11.47
CA VAL A 21 8.24 15.21 -10.43
C VAL A 21 9.01 13.97 -9.98
N LEU A 22 9.74 14.10 -8.87
CA LEU A 22 10.27 12.94 -8.17
C LEU A 22 9.07 12.12 -7.69
N ALA A 23 8.62 11.19 -8.51
CA ALA A 23 7.70 10.16 -8.07
C ALA A 23 8.44 9.40 -6.95
N THR A 24 8.07 9.68 -5.71
CA THR A 24 8.49 8.83 -4.60
C THR A 24 7.87 7.47 -4.86
N SER A 25 8.64 6.57 -5.47
CA SER A 25 8.17 5.20 -5.63
C SER A 25 7.96 4.64 -4.22
N ALA A 26 6.72 4.31 -3.90
CA ALA A 26 6.43 3.55 -2.69
C ALA A 26 7.31 2.30 -2.72
N GLN A 27 7.90 1.98 -1.59
CA GLN A 27 8.77 0.81 -1.50
C GLN A 27 7.98 -0.43 -1.93
N GLU A 28 8.45 -1.13 -2.94
CA GLU A 28 7.87 -2.37 -3.43
C GLU A 28 8.05 -3.50 -2.39
N TRP A 29 6.97 -4.23 -2.13
CA TRP A 29 6.93 -5.37 -1.21
C TRP A 29 6.22 -6.52 -1.91
N GLN A 30 6.84 -7.05 -2.98
CA GLN A 30 6.20 -7.89 -4.00
C GLN A 30 6.04 -9.36 -3.62
N GLN A 31 6.52 -9.77 -2.47
CA GLN A 31 6.46 -11.17 -2.03
C GLN A 31 6.29 -11.30 -0.53
N PHE A 32 6.00 -12.51 -0.07
CA PHE A 32 5.97 -12.83 1.36
C PHE A 32 7.28 -12.41 2.03
N ARG A 33 7.19 -11.65 3.12
CA ARG A 33 8.31 -11.08 3.87
C ARG A 33 9.18 -10.09 3.08
N GLY A 34 8.67 -9.56 1.95
CA GLY A 34 9.32 -8.50 1.19
C GLY A 34 10.60 -8.92 0.45
N PRO A 35 11.44 -7.95 0.08
CA PRO A 35 12.63 -8.20 -0.71
C PRO A 35 13.53 -9.27 -0.11
N GLY A 36 13.86 -10.30 -0.91
CA GLY A 36 14.66 -11.44 -0.47
C GLY A 36 14.01 -12.30 0.63
N ALA A 37 12.71 -12.16 0.88
CA ALA A 37 11.97 -12.85 1.95
C ALA A 37 12.56 -12.62 3.37
N ARG A 38 13.25 -11.52 3.59
CA ARG A 38 13.97 -11.21 4.82
C ARG A 38 13.08 -10.74 5.97
N GLY A 39 11.88 -10.19 5.67
CA GLY A 39 10.98 -9.59 6.65
C GLY A 39 11.52 -8.28 7.23
N VAL A 40 12.42 -7.61 6.53
CA VAL A 40 13.10 -6.39 6.97
C VAL A 40 13.01 -5.35 5.87
N SER A 41 12.81 -4.11 6.24
CA SER A 41 12.91 -2.96 5.35
C SER A 41 14.13 -2.13 5.72
N ASP A 42 14.91 -1.77 4.72
CA ASP A 42 16.07 -0.89 4.87
C ASP A 42 15.68 0.60 4.80
N ASN A 43 14.37 0.93 4.82
CA ASN A 43 13.89 2.31 4.80
C ASN A 43 14.13 2.99 6.17
N PRO A 44 15.02 3.99 6.25
CA PRO A 44 15.34 4.67 7.51
C PRO A 44 14.20 5.56 8.04
N LYS A 45 13.15 5.78 7.24
CA LYS A 45 12.00 6.63 7.59
C LYS A 45 10.82 5.85 8.18
N LEU A 46 11.00 4.56 8.48
CA LEU A 46 9.94 3.81 9.14
C LEU A 46 9.66 4.38 10.54
N PRO A 47 8.38 4.58 10.90
CA PRO A 47 8.04 5.04 12.23
C PRO A 47 8.34 3.94 13.26
N LEU A 48 8.92 4.31 14.39
CA LEU A 48 9.19 3.41 15.51
C LEU A 48 7.97 3.20 16.41
N THR A 49 7.00 4.10 16.32
CA THR A 49 5.76 4.06 17.12
C THR A 49 4.57 4.43 16.26
N TRP A 50 3.41 3.81 16.52
CA TRP A 50 2.14 4.19 15.91
C TRP A 50 1.03 4.11 16.95
N ASP A 51 -0.04 4.88 16.74
CA ASP A 51 -1.20 4.90 17.61
C ASP A 51 -2.46 5.04 16.75
N LEU A 52 -3.36 4.06 16.88
CA LEU A 52 -4.61 4.02 16.11
C LEU A 52 -5.65 5.01 16.62
N GLU A 53 -5.67 5.31 17.90
CA GLU A 53 -6.63 6.23 18.52
C GLU A 53 -6.23 7.67 18.24
N ALA A 54 -4.95 7.98 18.46
CA ALA A 54 -4.38 9.29 18.15
C ALA A 54 -4.05 9.49 16.65
N GLN A 55 -4.28 8.48 15.81
CA GLN A 55 -3.92 8.48 14.38
C GLN A 55 -2.45 8.82 14.10
N LYS A 56 -1.59 8.55 15.07
CA LYS A 56 -0.17 8.84 14.94
C LYS A 56 0.50 7.83 14.00
N ASN A 57 1.14 8.33 12.95
CA ASN A 57 1.80 7.51 11.92
C ASN A 57 0.86 6.49 11.24
N ILE A 58 -0.44 6.79 11.20
CA ILE A 58 -1.46 6.02 10.47
C ILE A 58 -1.91 6.85 9.27
N GLN A 59 -1.70 6.32 8.07
CA GLN A 59 -2.13 6.99 6.86
C GLN A 59 -3.63 6.78 6.63
N TRP A 60 -4.12 5.57 6.80
CA TRP A 60 -5.54 5.22 6.70
C TRP A 60 -5.84 3.93 7.47
N LYS A 61 -7.11 3.75 7.79
CA LYS A 61 -7.67 2.55 8.41
C LYS A 61 -8.99 2.24 7.73
N VAL A 62 -9.13 1.06 7.18
CA VAL A 62 -10.34 0.62 6.48
C VAL A 62 -10.73 -0.79 6.91
N PRO A 63 -12.03 -1.13 6.88
CA PRO A 63 -12.46 -2.49 7.12
C PRO A 63 -11.89 -3.46 6.08
N THR A 64 -11.59 -4.68 6.49
CA THR A 64 -11.24 -5.75 5.57
C THR A 64 -12.48 -6.35 4.91
N VAL A 65 -12.31 -6.92 3.73
CA VAL A 65 -13.33 -7.71 3.04
C VAL A 65 -13.19 -9.16 3.48
N GLY A 66 -13.85 -9.52 4.57
CA GLY A 66 -13.73 -10.88 5.12
C GLY A 66 -12.53 -11.06 6.06
N ARG A 67 -12.10 -12.29 6.25
CA ARG A 67 -11.06 -12.72 7.18
C ARG A 67 -9.93 -13.43 6.44
N GLY A 68 -8.72 -13.41 6.99
CA GLY A 68 -7.59 -14.10 6.36
C GLY A 68 -6.30 -13.93 7.14
N TRP A 69 -5.31 -14.72 6.75
CA TRP A 69 -3.95 -14.75 7.30
C TRP A 69 -2.93 -14.37 6.24
N SER A 70 -3.41 -13.71 5.17
CA SER A 70 -2.59 -13.33 4.05
C SER A 70 -1.53 -12.30 4.45
N SER A 71 -0.32 -12.49 4.00
CA SER A 71 0.69 -11.44 3.99
C SER A 71 0.41 -10.52 2.79
N PRO A 72 0.18 -9.22 3.01
CA PRO A 72 -0.04 -8.31 1.90
C PRO A 72 1.20 -8.20 1.01
N VAL A 73 0.99 -7.97 -0.29
CA VAL A 73 2.03 -7.53 -1.22
C VAL A 73 1.72 -6.13 -1.71
N VAL A 74 2.76 -5.34 -1.95
CA VAL A 74 2.67 -3.95 -2.40
C VAL A 74 3.44 -3.81 -3.70
N THR A 75 2.78 -3.37 -4.75
CA THR A 75 3.39 -3.11 -6.05
C THR A 75 2.57 -2.12 -6.85
N GLY A 76 3.21 -1.28 -7.66
CA GLY A 76 2.54 -0.33 -8.54
C GLY A 76 1.59 0.63 -7.81
N GLY A 77 1.90 1.04 -6.58
CA GLY A 77 1.04 1.91 -5.78
C GLY A 77 -0.24 1.24 -5.26
N LYS A 78 -0.29 -0.09 -5.28
CA LYS A 78 -1.42 -0.89 -4.81
C LYS A 78 -1.00 -1.90 -3.77
N ILE A 79 -1.94 -2.27 -2.89
CA ILE A 79 -1.78 -3.33 -1.91
C ILE A 79 -2.75 -4.46 -2.24
N PHE A 80 -2.24 -5.69 -2.29
CA PHE A 80 -2.99 -6.90 -2.57
C PHE A 80 -2.95 -7.83 -1.36
N TYR A 81 -4.08 -8.41 -1.03
CA TYR A 81 -4.18 -9.44 -0.02
C TYR A 81 -5.34 -10.39 -0.32
N THR A 82 -5.31 -11.59 0.26
CA THR A 82 -6.41 -12.55 0.14
C THR A 82 -7.26 -12.55 1.41
N ALA A 83 -8.55 -12.76 1.23
CA ALA A 83 -9.50 -12.85 2.33
C ALA A 83 -10.63 -13.81 1.98
N VAL A 84 -11.26 -14.36 3.00
CA VAL A 84 -12.44 -15.23 2.88
C VAL A 84 -13.62 -14.55 3.53
N ALA A 85 -14.67 -14.31 2.77
CA ALA A 85 -15.97 -13.94 3.28
C ALA A 85 -16.85 -15.20 3.40
N ASN A 86 -17.65 -15.27 4.42
CA ASN A 86 -18.58 -16.39 4.67
C ASN A 86 -19.98 -15.84 4.83
N GLU A 87 -20.97 -16.48 4.20
CA GLU A 87 -22.38 -16.08 4.29
C GLU A 87 -23.07 -16.57 5.56
N GLY A 88 -22.47 -17.56 6.24
CA GLY A 88 -22.98 -18.11 7.49
C GLY A 88 -22.41 -17.43 8.72
N GLU A 89 -22.77 -17.94 9.88
CA GLU A 89 -22.21 -17.48 11.15
C GLU A 89 -20.73 -17.80 11.25
N THR A 90 -19.96 -16.82 11.70
CA THR A 90 -18.54 -16.97 11.95
C THR A 90 -18.21 -16.59 13.38
N GLU A 91 -17.39 -17.39 14.03
CA GLU A 91 -16.91 -17.04 15.37
C GLU A 91 -15.96 -15.82 15.32
N ALA A 92 -15.96 -15.05 16.40
CA ALA A 92 -14.96 -13.99 16.58
C ALA A 92 -13.55 -14.58 16.64
N ALA A 93 -12.57 -13.79 16.18
CA ALA A 93 -11.17 -14.18 16.29
C ALA A 93 -10.80 -14.39 17.78
N LYS A 94 -10.18 -15.52 18.09
CA LYS A 94 -9.70 -15.85 19.44
C LYS A 94 -8.20 -15.60 19.51
N LYS A 95 -7.73 -15.09 20.64
CA LYS A 95 -6.29 -14.94 20.90
C LYS A 95 -5.69 -16.28 21.27
N GLY A 96 -4.45 -16.52 20.84
CA GLY A 96 -3.66 -17.70 21.22
C GLY A 96 -3.54 -18.75 20.13
N LEU A 97 -2.74 -19.76 20.43
CA LEU A 97 -2.61 -20.96 19.60
C LEU A 97 -3.71 -21.97 19.98
N TYR A 98 -4.26 -22.64 18.99
CA TYR A 98 -5.23 -23.70 19.21
C TYR A 98 -4.49 -24.98 19.64
N PHE A 99 -4.44 -25.22 20.91
CA PHE A 99 -4.05 -26.53 21.41
C PHE A 99 -5.31 -27.35 21.73
N GLY A 100 -5.69 -28.26 20.86
CA GLY A 100 -6.65 -29.32 21.06
C GLY A 100 -7.83 -29.01 22.01
N GLY A 101 -8.88 -29.60 21.95
CA GLY A 101 -10.08 -29.31 22.71
C GLY A 101 -11.20 -28.97 21.77
N ASP A 102 -12.18 -28.27 22.17
CA ASP A 102 -13.34 -27.93 21.34
C ASP A 102 -12.94 -27.31 20.04
N ARG A 103 -12.82 -28.14 19.01
CA ARG A 103 -12.77 -27.67 17.65
C ARG A 103 -14.11 -26.99 17.39
N ASN A 104 -14.08 -25.69 17.32
CA ASN A 104 -15.23 -24.92 16.91
C ASN A 104 -15.79 -25.55 15.65
N ARG A 105 -17.09 -25.64 15.56
CA ARG A 105 -17.75 -26.14 14.35
C ARG A 105 -17.23 -25.33 13.16
N PRO A 106 -16.87 -25.99 12.06
CA PRO A 106 -16.46 -25.27 10.89
C PRO A 106 -17.59 -24.30 10.50
N PRO A 107 -17.26 -23.08 10.04
CA PRO A 107 -18.30 -22.15 9.62
C PRO A 107 -19.13 -22.81 8.53
N THR A 108 -20.45 -22.67 8.65
CA THR A 108 -21.41 -23.16 7.65
C THR A 108 -21.68 -22.08 6.62
N GLY A 109 -22.15 -22.48 5.44
CA GLY A 109 -22.49 -21.55 4.37
C GLY A 109 -21.42 -21.45 3.27
N VAL A 110 -21.70 -20.63 2.29
CA VAL A 110 -20.82 -20.42 1.14
C VAL A 110 -19.63 -19.58 1.54
N HIS A 111 -18.45 -19.98 1.10
CA HIS A 111 -17.20 -19.26 1.31
C HIS A 111 -16.78 -18.61 0.00
N HIS A 112 -16.56 -17.28 0.04
CA HIS A 112 -16.05 -16.49 -1.08
C HIS A 112 -14.57 -16.20 -0.85
N TRP A 113 -13.73 -16.73 -1.70
CA TRP A 113 -12.29 -16.49 -1.69
C TRP A 113 -11.98 -15.26 -2.54
N ASN A 114 -11.51 -14.22 -1.91
CA ASN A 114 -11.31 -12.93 -2.55
C ASN A 114 -9.82 -12.61 -2.65
N VAL A 115 -9.41 -12.07 -3.79
CA VAL A 115 -8.20 -11.29 -3.93
C VAL A 115 -8.60 -9.83 -3.89
N VAL A 116 -8.16 -9.12 -2.87
CA VAL A 116 -8.51 -7.72 -2.64
C VAL A 116 -7.37 -6.83 -3.11
N CYS A 117 -7.71 -5.81 -3.90
CA CYS A 117 -6.78 -4.80 -4.37
C CYS A 117 -7.21 -3.43 -3.84
N ARG A 118 -6.31 -2.73 -3.16
CA ARG A 118 -6.57 -1.37 -2.67
C ARG A 118 -5.52 -0.40 -3.16
N ASP A 119 -5.91 0.83 -3.32
CA ASP A 119 -4.98 1.92 -3.54
C ASP A 119 -4.13 2.16 -2.27
N LEU A 120 -2.81 2.21 -2.44
CA LEU A 120 -1.88 2.31 -1.31
C LEU A 120 -1.97 3.67 -0.59
N GLN A 121 -2.32 4.74 -1.29
CA GLN A 121 -2.38 6.07 -0.72
C GLN A 121 -3.68 6.32 0.05
N THR A 122 -4.77 5.80 -0.43
CA THR A 122 -6.12 6.12 0.07
C THR A 122 -6.81 4.96 0.79
N GLY A 123 -6.34 3.72 0.62
CA GLY A 123 -7.00 2.52 1.12
C GLY A 123 -8.30 2.15 0.40
N LYS A 124 -8.70 2.88 -0.65
CA LYS A 124 -9.92 2.57 -1.43
C LYS A 124 -9.75 1.28 -2.24
N LEU A 125 -10.85 0.56 -2.45
CA LEU A 125 -10.94 -0.59 -3.37
C LEU A 125 -10.86 -0.10 -4.81
#